data_eaae0ea4bb362f0aa869697d6a78a5e9
#
_entry.id   eaae0ea4bb362f0aa869697d6a78a5e9
#
_cell.length_a   1.000
_cell.length_b   1.000
_cell.length_c   1.000
_cell.angle_alpha   90.00
_cell.angle_beta   90.00
_cell.angle_gamma   90.00
#
_symmetry.space_group_name_H-M   'P 1'
#
loop_
_entity.id
_entity.type
_entity.pdbx_description
1 polymer ?
#
loop_
_entity_poly.entity_id
_entity_poly.type
_entity_poly.pdbx_seq_one_letter_code
_entity_poly.pdbx_strand_id
1 'polypeptide(L)'
;MKITFVPLAESHFPLLLKWLETPHVKNWWDQDVTYTLDLVKEKFGKHIHGLALSKNSNHKTYAYIICANKEMIGYIQAYNAHDFAQENGLNLNAISGSVCGVDLFIGEQPFLHKGCGVRILNEFEEQILAPHFDWCLIDPAKDNLTAVKAFTKAGFKIFEQFQTESTAWMLKDLSSRNDPLPTIQKLIKERYVQAKAIFWAGSVSEGRGTSASDLDLIIVFEEVAHAYREAFIYDGWPIDAFIHDLNTLRYFFEESRTGNGISGLCHMILNGREVTNPSTFSKNIKILAQEVLNAGPAIWDQEQINKERFLITDVLDDIKYPTGRDEQIASAAWLLEALGQFYFRSQNKWCASGKSIIRYLKSDNPDLALEFMQAFQGLFQTSNSAALELLVKKILDPYGGLFWNGFRSDAPKESRINEAGILPKSIEALERSLLDSSVRQSTEQLNKLIADDFLEFGSSGKVYNKHDCIKPDEYPRKFVVSDFKIKELSKDVTLATYKTTEDGIASLRSSIWQRYGDEWKMIFHQGTKCKVQNGHEE
;
A
#
# COMPACT_ATOMS: atom_id res chain seq x y z
N MET A 1 11.77 -33.76 -10.55
CA MET A 1 13.09 -33.09 -10.63
C MET A 1 12.89 -31.66 -10.12
N LYS A 2 13.64 -31.25 -9.10
CA LYS A 2 13.61 -29.87 -8.55
C LYS A 2 14.72 -29.06 -9.19
N ILE A 3 14.40 -27.92 -9.80
CA ILE A 3 15.38 -26.97 -10.34
C ILE A 3 15.63 -25.90 -9.28
N THR A 4 16.89 -25.49 -9.12
CA THR A 4 17.31 -24.39 -8.26
C THR A 4 18.48 -23.64 -8.92
N PHE A 5 18.68 -22.37 -8.53
CA PHE A 5 19.70 -21.49 -9.09
C PHE A 5 20.65 -21.08 -7.99
N VAL A 6 21.95 -21.31 -8.21
CA VAL A 6 23.02 -20.92 -7.29
C VAL A 6 23.78 -19.76 -7.92
N PRO A 7 23.92 -18.61 -7.26
CA PRO A 7 24.71 -17.51 -7.81
C PRO A 7 26.11 -17.95 -8.24
N LEU A 8 26.58 -17.43 -9.37
CA LEU A 8 27.90 -17.74 -9.89
C LEU A 8 28.99 -17.34 -8.89
N ALA A 9 29.96 -18.20 -8.68
CA ALA A 9 31.13 -17.97 -7.83
C ALA A 9 32.39 -18.47 -8.53
N GLU A 10 33.58 -18.02 -8.12
CA GLU A 10 34.85 -18.43 -8.71
C GLU A 10 35.07 -19.94 -8.67
N SER A 11 34.59 -20.60 -7.64
CA SER A 11 34.64 -22.06 -7.49
C SER A 11 33.95 -22.82 -8.63
N HIS A 12 33.09 -22.16 -9.39
CA HIS A 12 32.36 -22.75 -10.53
C HIS A 12 33.09 -22.63 -11.85
N PHE A 13 34.17 -21.85 -11.94
CA PHE A 13 34.89 -21.62 -13.21
C PHE A 13 35.49 -22.87 -13.86
N PRO A 14 36.07 -23.84 -13.13
CA PRO A 14 36.48 -25.08 -13.74
C PRO A 14 35.36 -25.88 -14.40
N LEU A 15 34.16 -25.82 -13.79
CA LEU A 15 32.98 -26.47 -14.32
C LEU A 15 32.41 -25.74 -15.55
N LEU A 16 32.43 -24.40 -15.55
CA LEU A 16 32.09 -23.59 -16.72
C LEU A 16 33.02 -23.88 -17.88
N LEU A 17 34.36 -23.95 -17.64
CA LEU A 17 35.31 -24.29 -18.65
C LEU A 17 35.03 -25.65 -19.27
N LYS A 18 34.77 -26.69 -18.46
CA LYS A 18 34.36 -28.00 -18.92
C LYS A 18 33.17 -27.92 -19.88
N TRP A 19 32.13 -27.20 -19.49
CA TRP A 19 30.89 -27.09 -20.27
C TRP A 19 31.07 -26.31 -21.56
N LEU A 20 31.78 -25.16 -21.53
CA LEU A 20 32.04 -24.31 -22.71
C LEU A 20 32.83 -25.03 -23.80
N GLU A 21 33.70 -25.98 -23.43
CA GLU A 21 34.48 -26.80 -24.37
C GLU A 21 33.76 -28.13 -24.75
N THR A 22 32.55 -28.36 -24.20
CA THR A 22 31.74 -29.52 -24.59
C THR A 22 31.07 -29.29 -25.95
N PRO A 23 31.14 -30.21 -26.93
CA PRO A 23 30.71 -29.96 -28.30
C PRO A 23 29.28 -29.43 -28.46
N HIS A 24 28.32 -29.93 -27.68
CA HIS A 24 26.92 -29.52 -27.77
C HIS A 24 26.70 -28.09 -27.21
N VAL A 25 27.54 -27.57 -26.32
CA VAL A 25 27.53 -26.18 -25.87
C VAL A 25 28.27 -25.31 -26.87
N LYS A 26 29.50 -25.71 -27.24
CA LYS A 26 30.39 -24.96 -28.13
C LYS A 26 29.76 -24.67 -29.50
N ASN A 27 28.94 -25.57 -30.00
CA ASN A 27 28.23 -25.38 -31.28
C ASN A 27 27.26 -24.19 -31.29
N TRP A 28 26.83 -23.67 -30.12
CA TRP A 28 25.86 -22.60 -30.02
C TRP A 28 26.28 -21.43 -29.12
N TRP A 29 27.44 -21.60 -28.44
CA TRP A 29 27.99 -20.59 -27.53
C TRP A 29 29.44 -20.29 -27.88
N ASP A 30 29.69 -19.10 -28.41
CA ASP A 30 31.03 -18.62 -28.77
C ASP A 30 31.86 -19.66 -29.62
N GLN A 31 31.33 -20.06 -30.77
CA GLN A 31 31.89 -21.15 -31.62
C GLN A 31 33.38 -21.00 -31.95
N ASP A 32 33.85 -19.78 -32.18
CA ASP A 32 35.21 -19.46 -32.58
C ASP A 32 36.16 -19.24 -31.40
N VAL A 33 35.69 -19.40 -30.16
CA VAL A 33 36.46 -19.16 -28.94
C VAL A 33 36.94 -20.47 -28.34
N THR A 34 38.23 -20.64 -28.15
CA THR A 34 38.79 -21.71 -27.32
C THR A 34 38.97 -21.18 -25.90
N TYR A 35 38.19 -21.69 -24.96
CA TYR A 35 38.23 -21.23 -23.59
C TYR A 35 39.44 -21.79 -22.83
N THR A 36 40.08 -20.94 -22.04
CA THR A 36 41.01 -21.28 -20.97
C THR A 36 40.43 -20.83 -19.64
N LEU A 37 40.97 -21.33 -18.52
CA LEU A 37 40.49 -20.92 -17.20
C LEU A 37 40.64 -19.41 -16.97
N ASP A 38 41.72 -18.82 -17.49
CA ASP A 38 41.98 -17.37 -17.37
C ASP A 38 40.97 -16.57 -18.19
N LEU A 39 40.61 -17.02 -19.40
CA LEU A 39 39.57 -16.39 -20.21
C LEU A 39 38.18 -16.51 -19.55
N VAL A 40 37.89 -17.66 -18.92
CA VAL A 40 36.66 -17.83 -18.13
C VAL A 40 36.63 -16.84 -16.97
N LYS A 41 37.72 -16.68 -16.23
CA LYS A 41 37.83 -15.68 -15.14
C LYS A 41 37.63 -14.25 -15.64
N GLU A 42 38.24 -13.90 -16.75
CA GLU A 42 38.12 -12.58 -17.36
C GLU A 42 36.69 -12.29 -17.80
N LYS A 43 36.06 -13.20 -18.54
CA LYS A 43 34.72 -13.01 -19.11
C LYS A 43 33.64 -13.09 -18.06
N PHE A 44 33.65 -14.10 -17.21
CA PHE A 44 32.57 -14.37 -16.24
C PHE A 44 32.86 -13.82 -14.84
N GLY A 45 34.09 -13.43 -14.52
CA GLY A 45 34.45 -12.89 -13.20
C GLY A 45 33.69 -11.64 -12.82
N LYS A 46 33.39 -10.77 -13.78
CA LYS A 46 32.58 -9.56 -13.59
C LYS A 46 31.11 -9.85 -13.27
N HIS A 47 30.62 -11.07 -13.51
CA HIS A 47 29.27 -11.49 -13.25
C HIS A 47 29.04 -12.05 -11.83
N ILE A 48 30.09 -12.26 -11.04
CA ILE A 48 30.03 -12.85 -9.68
C ILE A 48 29.27 -11.94 -8.68
N HIS A 49 29.28 -10.63 -8.87
CA HIS A 49 28.77 -9.65 -7.91
C HIS A 49 27.33 -9.19 -8.20
N GLY A 50 26.55 -9.99 -8.93
CA GLY A 50 25.20 -9.64 -9.43
C GLY A 50 24.07 -9.56 -8.40
N LEU A 51 24.32 -9.61 -7.09
CA LEU A 51 23.27 -9.61 -6.05
C LEU A 51 22.86 -8.24 -5.50
N ALA A 52 23.41 -7.14 -5.98
CA ALA A 52 23.03 -5.81 -5.52
C ALA A 52 22.44 -4.98 -6.66
N LEU A 53 21.13 -4.78 -6.68
CA LEU A 53 20.43 -3.73 -7.41
C LEU A 53 20.92 -2.35 -6.94
N SER A 54 22.07 -1.91 -7.42
CA SER A 54 22.55 -0.54 -7.23
C SER A 54 22.28 0.26 -8.49
N LYS A 55 21.52 1.33 -8.36
CA LYS A 55 21.07 2.24 -9.42
C LYS A 55 22.19 2.94 -10.25
N ASN A 56 23.45 2.65 -10.01
CA ASN A 56 24.58 3.41 -10.57
C ASN A 56 25.73 2.58 -11.15
N SER A 57 25.50 1.39 -11.72
CA SER A 57 26.57 0.69 -12.44
C SER A 57 26.12 0.27 -13.82
N ASN A 58 26.85 0.74 -14.82
CA ASN A 58 26.71 0.35 -16.22
C ASN A 58 26.82 -1.18 -16.36
N HIS A 59 25.83 -1.80 -17.01
CA HIS A 59 25.81 -3.18 -17.49
C HIS A 59 25.95 -4.28 -16.42
N LYS A 60 24.85 -4.66 -15.78
CA LYS A 60 24.82 -5.80 -14.83
C LYS A 60 24.25 -7.05 -15.46
N THR A 61 25.06 -8.12 -15.41
CA THR A 61 24.61 -9.47 -15.75
C THR A 61 24.47 -10.29 -14.45
N TYR A 62 23.30 -10.89 -14.25
CA TYR A 62 22.99 -11.77 -13.13
C TYR A 62 23.20 -13.21 -13.57
N ALA A 63 24.22 -13.89 -13.05
CA ALA A 63 24.66 -15.19 -13.50
C ALA A 63 24.47 -16.26 -12.43
N TYR A 64 23.98 -17.43 -12.85
CA TYR A 64 23.67 -18.55 -11.96
C TYR A 64 24.13 -19.88 -12.56
N ILE A 65 24.47 -20.81 -11.66
CA ILE A 65 24.59 -22.22 -11.98
C ILE A 65 23.22 -22.87 -11.81
N ILE A 66 22.79 -23.60 -12.83
CA ILE A 66 21.54 -24.36 -12.82
C ILE A 66 21.79 -25.69 -12.12
N CYS A 67 20.97 -26.01 -11.11
CA CYS A 67 21.02 -27.28 -10.40
C CYS A 67 19.73 -28.06 -10.58
N ALA A 68 19.85 -29.36 -10.87
CA ALA A 68 18.74 -30.32 -10.90
C ALA A 68 18.93 -31.33 -9.77
N ASN A 69 18.00 -31.40 -8.81
CA ASN A 69 18.12 -32.26 -7.62
C ASN A 69 19.47 -32.13 -6.90
N LYS A 70 20.03 -30.91 -6.80
CA LYS A 70 21.33 -30.53 -6.24
C LYS A 70 22.54 -30.82 -7.15
N GLU A 71 22.38 -31.46 -8.29
CA GLU A 71 23.45 -31.66 -9.27
C GLU A 71 23.56 -30.41 -10.16
N MET A 72 24.76 -29.87 -10.33
CA MET A 72 25.05 -28.73 -11.20
C MET A 72 25.03 -29.19 -12.67
N ILE A 73 24.12 -28.63 -13.48
CA ILE A 73 23.84 -29.11 -14.83
C ILE A 73 24.02 -28.10 -15.94
N GLY A 74 24.17 -26.83 -15.63
CA GLY A 74 24.25 -25.78 -16.65
C GLY A 74 24.45 -24.38 -16.09
N TYR A 75 24.36 -23.41 -16.96
CA TYR A 75 24.54 -21.99 -16.70
C TYR A 75 23.37 -21.20 -17.26
N ILE A 76 22.97 -20.15 -16.56
CA ILE A 76 21.98 -19.18 -17.02
C ILE A 76 22.36 -17.78 -16.55
N GLN A 77 22.15 -16.79 -17.41
CA GLN A 77 22.34 -15.37 -17.07
C GLN A 77 21.17 -14.53 -17.54
N ALA A 78 20.95 -13.42 -16.84
CA ALA A 78 19.98 -12.38 -17.20
C ALA A 78 20.61 -10.99 -17.11
N TYR A 79 20.15 -10.08 -17.94
CA TYR A 79 20.61 -8.69 -17.98
C TYR A 79 19.47 -7.78 -18.45
N ASN A 80 19.60 -6.46 -18.21
CA ASN A 80 18.64 -5.50 -18.78
C ASN A 80 18.92 -5.38 -20.29
N ALA A 81 17.96 -5.76 -21.12
CA ALA A 81 18.12 -5.77 -22.58
C ALA A 81 18.37 -4.37 -23.16
N HIS A 82 17.91 -3.30 -22.53
CA HIS A 82 18.17 -1.93 -22.94
C HIS A 82 19.66 -1.53 -22.84
N ASP A 83 20.43 -2.16 -21.95
CA ASP A 83 21.84 -1.90 -21.80
C ASP A 83 22.67 -2.37 -23.00
N PHE A 84 22.13 -3.32 -23.78
CA PHE A 84 22.79 -3.96 -24.94
C PHE A 84 22.05 -3.70 -26.27
N ALA A 85 20.95 -2.95 -26.24
CA ALA A 85 20.09 -2.71 -27.40
C ALA A 85 20.82 -2.02 -28.57
N GLN A 86 21.75 -1.11 -28.27
CA GLN A 86 22.53 -0.38 -29.31
C GLN A 86 23.55 -1.27 -30.02
N GLU A 87 24.15 -2.24 -29.33
CA GLU A 87 25.12 -3.17 -29.89
C GLU A 87 24.46 -4.11 -30.91
N ASN A 88 23.21 -4.44 -30.72
CA ASN A 88 22.43 -5.36 -31.56
C ASN A 88 21.52 -4.67 -32.56
N GLY A 89 21.45 -3.33 -32.57
CA GLY A 89 20.53 -2.56 -33.42
C GLY A 89 19.06 -2.73 -33.05
N LEU A 90 18.77 -3.22 -31.83
CA LEU A 90 17.44 -3.48 -31.31
C LEU A 90 16.72 -2.19 -30.94
N ASN A 91 15.55 -1.95 -31.51
CA ASN A 91 14.66 -0.89 -31.06
C ASN A 91 13.65 -1.44 -30.04
N LEU A 92 14.02 -1.45 -28.77
CA LEU A 92 13.15 -1.89 -27.68
C LEU A 92 12.11 -0.83 -27.25
N ASN A 93 12.15 0.39 -27.82
CA ASN A 93 11.20 1.46 -27.47
C ASN A 93 9.75 1.13 -27.86
N ALA A 94 9.56 0.14 -28.75
CA ALA A 94 8.23 -0.35 -29.11
C ALA A 94 7.60 -1.26 -28.02
N ILE A 95 8.40 -1.73 -27.05
CA ILE A 95 7.96 -2.58 -25.95
C ILE A 95 7.76 -1.70 -24.71
N SER A 96 6.51 -1.60 -24.26
CA SER A 96 6.19 -0.88 -23.02
C SER A 96 6.57 -1.72 -21.80
N GLY A 97 7.41 -1.18 -20.92
CA GLY A 97 7.87 -1.83 -19.70
C GLY A 97 9.34 -2.25 -19.73
N SER A 98 9.77 -2.93 -18.67
CA SER A 98 11.15 -3.41 -18.50
C SER A 98 11.37 -4.71 -19.24
N VAL A 99 12.49 -4.81 -19.98
CA VAL A 99 12.83 -5.99 -20.80
C VAL A 99 14.16 -6.58 -20.30
N CYS A 100 14.17 -7.87 -19.94
CA CYS A 100 15.42 -8.59 -19.71
C CYS A 100 15.83 -9.42 -20.94
N GLY A 101 17.13 -9.58 -21.11
CA GLY A 101 17.71 -10.62 -21.97
C GLY A 101 18.10 -11.83 -21.13
N VAL A 102 17.98 -13.04 -21.68
CA VAL A 102 18.37 -14.29 -21.01
C VAL A 102 19.14 -15.19 -21.96
N ASP A 103 20.31 -15.65 -21.47
CA ASP A 103 21.12 -16.65 -22.14
C ASP A 103 21.32 -17.85 -21.23
N LEU A 104 21.25 -19.06 -21.79
CA LEU A 104 21.45 -20.29 -21.02
C LEU A 104 22.01 -21.43 -21.86
N PHE A 105 22.70 -22.35 -21.18
CA PHE A 105 22.98 -23.67 -21.71
C PHE A 105 22.91 -24.76 -20.64
N ILE A 106 22.58 -25.97 -21.05
CA ILE A 106 22.71 -27.18 -20.26
C ILE A 106 24.04 -27.84 -20.62
N GLY A 107 24.96 -27.86 -19.66
CA GLY A 107 26.33 -28.39 -19.87
C GLY A 107 26.42 -29.91 -19.75
N GLU A 108 25.52 -30.54 -18.95
CA GLU A 108 25.53 -31.98 -18.72
C GLU A 108 24.61 -32.73 -19.70
N GLN A 109 25.17 -33.55 -20.56
CA GLN A 109 24.46 -34.33 -21.61
C GLN A 109 23.27 -35.15 -21.11
N PRO A 110 23.32 -35.80 -19.93
CA PRO A 110 22.20 -36.61 -19.44
C PRO A 110 20.90 -35.82 -19.26
N PHE A 111 20.95 -34.50 -19.23
CA PHE A 111 19.78 -33.61 -19.04
C PHE A 111 19.23 -33.02 -20.36
N LEU A 112 19.90 -33.29 -21.49
CA LEU A 112 19.43 -32.86 -22.80
C LEU A 112 18.22 -33.68 -23.27
N HIS A 113 17.35 -33.04 -24.09
CA HIS A 113 16.16 -33.65 -24.72
C HIS A 113 15.12 -34.25 -23.76
N LYS A 114 15.18 -33.92 -22.46
CA LYS A 114 14.26 -34.39 -21.41
C LYS A 114 13.24 -33.33 -20.94
N GLY A 115 13.10 -32.23 -21.68
CA GLY A 115 12.23 -31.12 -21.29
C GLY A 115 12.83 -30.22 -20.20
N CYS A 116 14.09 -30.45 -19.80
CA CYS A 116 14.74 -29.66 -18.73
C CYS A 116 14.82 -28.18 -19.09
N GLY A 117 15.11 -27.80 -20.35
CA GLY A 117 15.19 -26.41 -20.78
C GLY A 117 13.92 -25.61 -20.52
N VAL A 118 12.76 -26.18 -20.87
CA VAL A 118 11.46 -25.53 -20.61
C VAL A 118 11.25 -25.31 -19.11
N ARG A 119 11.57 -26.34 -18.31
CA ARG A 119 11.39 -26.27 -16.85
C ARG A 119 12.37 -25.27 -16.21
N ILE A 120 13.62 -25.24 -16.66
CA ILE A 120 14.63 -24.26 -16.20
C ILE A 120 14.13 -22.84 -16.45
N LEU A 121 13.66 -22.55 -17.66
CA LEU A 121 13.12 -21.22 -18.00
C LEU A 121 11.94 -20.84 -17.13
N ASN A 122 10.93 -21.67 -17.01
CA ASN A 122 9.75 -21.38 -16.22
C ASN A 122 10.11 -21.10 -14.74
N GLU A 123 10.95 -21.94 -14.14
CA GLU A 123 11.40 -21.76 -12.75
C GLU A 123 12.27 -20.50 -12.59
N PHE A 124 13.11 -20.16 -13.59
CA PHE A 124 13.96 -18.97 -13.56
C PHE A 124 13.14 -17.69 -13.72
N GLU A 125 12.17 -17.72 -14.61
CA GLU A 125 11.21 -16.63 -14.79
C GLU A 125 10.43 -16.35 -13.51
N GLU A 126 9.86 -17.38 -12.89
CA GLU A 126 9.06 -17.24 -11.68
C GLU A 126 9.89 -16.76 -10.48
N GLN A 127 11.07 -17.35 -10.26
CA GLN A 127 11.87 -17.09 -9.07
C GLN A 127 12.75 -15.84 -9.16
N ILE A 128 13.21 -15.49 -10.38
CA ILE A 128 14.28 -14.49 -10.57
C ILE A 128 13.82 -13.31 -11.43
N LEU A 129 13.08 -13.54 -12.53
CA LEU A 129 12.84 -12.48 -13.53
C LEU A 129 11.53 -11.72 -13.28
N ALA A 130 10.42 -12.42 -13.08
CA ALA A 130 9.09 -11.83 -12.98
C ALA A 130 8.95 -10.76 -11.87
N PRO A 131 9.69 -10.81 -10.74
CA PRO A 131 9.67 -9.72 -9.77
C PRO A 131 10.30 -8.39 -10.26
N HIS A 132 11.08 -8.43 -11.35
CA HIS A 132 11.92 -7.31 -11.78
C HIS A 132 11.69 -6.85 -13.22
N PHE A 133 11.11 -7.70 -14.08
CA PHE A 133 10.93 -7.41 -15.49
C PHE A 133 9.53 -7.75 -15.97
N ASP A 134 9.03 -6.96 -16.93
CA ASP A 134 7.74 -7.18 -17.58
C ASP A 134 7.84 -8.13 -18.77
N TRP A 135 9.01 -8.16 -19.43
CA TRP A 135 9.26 -8.94 -20.64
C TRP A 135 10.59 -9.68 -20.56
N CYS A 136 10.64 -10.87 -21.18
CA CYS A 136 11.88 -11.63 -21.40
C CYS A 136 12.13 -11.79 -22.88
N LEU A 137 13.32 -11.40 -23.32
CA LEU A 137 13.82 -11.49 -24.69
C LEU A 137 14.90 -12.55 -24.76
N ILE A 138 14.86 -13.38 -25.82
CA ILE A 138 15.89 -14.38 -26.13
C ILE A 138 16.12 -14.40 -27.64
N ASP A 139 17.33 -14.82 -28.03
CA ASP A 139 17.81 -14.69 -29.40
C ASP A 139 18.53 -15.96 -29.95
N PRO A 140 17.87 -17.15 -29.89
CA PRO A 140 18.50 -18.35 -30.43
C PRO A 140 18.80 -18.23 -31.91
N ALA A 141 19.88 -18.89 -32.36
CA ALA A 141 20.15 -19.09 -33.77
C ALA A 141 18.96 -19.81 -34.43
N LYS A 142 18.55 -19.38 -35.63
CA LYS A 142 17.37 -19.94 -36.33
C LYS A 142 17.49 -21.41 -36.66
N ASP A 143 18.71 -21.90 -36.88
CA ASP A 143 19.05 -23.29 -37.15
C ASP A 143 19.16 -24.13 -35.87
N ASN A 144 19.22 -23.50 -34.69
CA ASN A 144 19.06 -24.20 -33.41
C ASN A 144 17.60 -24.55 -33.13
N LEU A 145 17.04 -25.44 -33.95
CA LEU A 145 15.64 -25.84 -33.88
C LEU A 145 15.27 -26.42 -32.52
N THR A 146 16.23 -26.99 -31.79
CA THR A 146 16.00 -27.54 -30.44
C THR A 146 15.74 -26.43 -29.44
N ALA A 147 16.52 -25.36 -29.46
CA ALA A 147 16.32 -24.18 -28.61
C ALA A 147 15.02 -23.45 -28.96
N VAL A 148 14.79 -23.18 -30.25
CA VAL A 148 13.54 -22.51 -30.71
C VAL A 148 12.30 -23.27 -30.26
N LYS A 149 12.27 -24.62 -30.40
CA LYS A 149 11.15 -25.45 -29.93
C LYS A 149 11.01 -25.43 -28.41
N ALA A 150 12.11 -25.43 -27.67
CA ALA A 150 12.08 -25.35 -26.20
C ALA A 150 11.52 -24.02 -25.75
N PHE A 151 11.97 -22.90 -26.34
CA PHE A 151 11.50 -21.57 -26.03
C PHE A 151 10.02 -21.36 -26.41
N THR A 152 9.60 -21.85 -27.57
CA THR A 152 8.17 -21.85 -27.93
C THR A 152 7.31 -22.61 -26.90
N LYS A 153 7.78 -23.78 -26.43
CA LYS A 153 7.08 -24.54 -25.38
C LYS A 153 7.09 -23.84 -24.02
N ALA A 154 8.10 -23.01 -23.76
CA ALA A 154 8.15 -22.18 -22.57
C ALA A 154 7.29 -20.91 -22.67
N GLY A 155 6.59 -20.70 -23.80
CA GLY A 155 5.66 -19.58 -24.01
C GLY A 155 6.23 -18.38 -24.74
N PHE A 156 7.46 -18.44 -25.21
CA PHE A 156 8.03 -17.39 -26.05
C PHE A 156 7.42 -17.38 -27.45
N LYS A 157 7.19 -16.20 -27.99
CA LYS A 157 6.68 -15.98 -29.33
C LYS A 157 7.71 -15.25 -30.18
N ILE A 158 7.74 -15.52 -31.49
CA ILE A 158 8.58 -14.79 -32.43
C ILE A 158 8.23 -13.30 -32.36
N PHE A 159 9.24 -12.46 -32.19
CA PHE A 159 9.10 -11.01 -32.20
C PHE A 159 9.28 -10.50 -33.63
N GLU A 160 8.17 -10.48 -34.38
CA GLU A 160 8.13 -10.22 -35.83
C GLU A 160 8.74 -8.86 -36.22
N GLN A 161 8.66 -7.87 -35.34
CA GLN A 161 9.19 -6.53 -35.58
C GLN A 161 10.73 -6.50 -35.61
N PHE A 162 11.37 -7.56 -35.15
CA PHE A 162 12.81 -7.65 -35.07
C PHE A 162 13.31 -9.06 -35.40
N GLN A 163 13.71 -9.27 -36.64
CA GLN A 163 14.26 -10.53 -37.12
C GLN A 163 15.52 -10.27 -37.94
N THR A 164 16.57 -11.10 -37.74
CA THR A 164 17.74 -11.09 -38.59
C THR A 164 17.77 -12.35 -39.45
N GLU A 165 18.74 -12.47 -40.39
CA GLU A 165 18.87 -13.68 -41.22
C GLU A 165 19.22 -14.91 -40.38
N SER A 166 20.07 -14.77 -39.35
CA SER A 166 20.61 -15.86 -38.54
C SER A 166 19.92 -16.07 -37.21
N THR A 167 19.28 -15.04 -36.64
CA THR A 167 18.77 -15.05 -35.25
C THR A 167 17.25 -14.98 -35.22
N ALA A 168 16.63 -15.84 -34.42
CA ALA A 168 15.22 -15.81 -34.11
C ALA A 168 15.00 -15.07 -32.79
N TRP A 169 14.67 -13.79 -32.88
CA TRP A 169 14.31 -13.01 -31.70
C TRP A 169 12.92 -13.42 -31.20
N MET A 170 12.86 -13.82 -29.93
CA MET A 170 11.63 -14.31 -29.31
C MET A 170 11.38 -13.55 -28.01
N LEU A 171 10.11 -13.17 -27.79
CA LEU A 171 9.67 -12.38 -26.66
C LEU A 171 8.61 -13.14 -25.87
N LYS A 172 8.69 -13.05 -24.55
CA LYS A 172 7.68 -13.56 -23.62
C LYS A 172 7.25 -12.47 -22.65
N ASP A 173 5.96 -12.32 -22.47
CA ASP A 173 5.37 -11.49 -21.45
C ASP A 173 5.49 -12.20 -20.08
N LEU A 174 6.29 -11.64 -19.17
CA LEU A 174 6.47 -12.12 -17.81
C LEU A 174 5.42 -11.52 -16.86
N SER A 175 4.77 -10.44 -17.29
CA SER A 175 3.70 -9.79 -16.54
C SER A 175 2.41 -10.62 -16.56
N SER A 176 2.29 -11.56 -17.50
CA SER A 176 1.19 -12.52 -17.54
C SER A 176 1.33 -13.55 -16.42
N ARG A 177 1.09 -13.10 -15.19
CA ARG A 177 0.73 -14.04 -14.11
C ARG A 177 -0.42 -14.90 -14.61
N ASN A 178 -0.49 -16.15 -14.13
CA ASN A 178 -1.65 -17.03 -14.39
C ASN A 178 -2.95 -16.24 -14.21
N ASP A 179 -3.98 -16.58 -14.98
CA ASP A 179 -5.32 -15.98 -14.80
C ASP A 179 -5.63 -15.88 -13.29
N PRO A 180 -5.87 -14.69 -12.74
CA PRO A 180 -6.08 -14.51 -11.31
C PRO A 180 -7.39 -15.14 -10.82
N LEU A 181 -8.34 -15.43 -11.72
CA LEU A 181 -9.66 -15.90 -11.34
C LEU A 181 -9.64 -17.27 -10.61
N PRO A 182 -8.88 -18.30 -11.07
CA PRO A 182 -8.75 -19.56 -10.32
C PRO A 182 -8.15 -19.37 -8.93
N THR A 183 -7.15 -18.49 -8.80
CA THR A 183 -6.53 -18.14 -7.52
C THR A 183 -7.53 -17.47 -6.58
N ILE A 184 -8.29 -16.50 -7.07
CA ILE A 184 -9.35 -15.84 -6.29
C ILE A 184 -10.42 -16.85 -5.85
N GLN A 185 -10.87 -17.74 -6.75
CA GLN A 185 -11.87 -18.76 -6.44
C GLN A 185 -11.39 -19.77 -5.38
N LYS A 186 -10.11 -20.12 -5.42
CA LYS A 186 -9.49 -20.98 -4.41
C LYS A 186 -9.39 -20.27 -3.07
N LEU A 187 -8.92 -19.02 -3.06
CA LEU A 187 -8.83 -18.18 -1.87
C LEU A 187 -10.19 -18.03 -1.19
N ILE A 188 -11.27 -17.80 -1.96
CA ILE A 188 -12.63 -17.69 -1.42
C ILE A 188 -13.03 -18.99 -0.70
N LYS A 189 -12.78 -20.14 -1.29
CA LYS A 189 -13.13 -21.45 -0.71
C LYS A 189 -12.34 -21.79 0.55
N GLU A 190 -11.12 -21.32 0.66
CA GLU A 190 -10.24 -21.65 1.79
C GLU A 190 -10.37 -20.64 2.94
N ARG A 191 -10.53 -19.34 2.63
CA ARG A 191 -10.43 -18.30 3.64
C ARG A 191 -11.70 -17.48 3.86
N TYR A 192 -12.53 -17.30 2.82
CA TYR A 192 -13.69 -16.40 2.85
C TYR A 192 -15.00 -17.12 2.56
N VAL A 193 -15.14 -18.37 3.02
CA VAL A 193 -16.29 -19.27 2.77
C VAL A 193 -17.63 -18.65 3.13
N GLN A 194 -17.69 -17.82 4.18
CA GLN A 194 -18.92 -17.20 4.68
C GLN A 194 -19.22 -15.82 4.05
N ALA A 195 -18.36 -15.33 3.15
CA ALA A 195 -18.60 -14.06 2.48
C ALA A 195 -19.87 -14.12 1.61
N LYS A 196 -20.69 -13.08 1.70
CA LYS A 196 -21.97 -12.97 0.97
C LYS A 196 -21.81 -12.35 -0.41
N ALA A 197 -20.81 -11.49 -0.57
CA ALA A 197 -20.43 -10.90 -1.85
C ALA A 197 -18.94 -10.61 -1.87
N ILE A 198 -18.29 -10.80 -3.03
CA ILE A 198 -16.89 -10.45 -3.23
C ILE A 198 -16.78 -9.77 -4.60
N PHE A 199 -16.16 -8.59 -4.62
CA PHE A 199 -15.89 -7.81 -5.82
C PHE A 199 -14.38 -7.75 -6.04
N TRP A 200 -13.93 -8.24 -7.20
CA TRP A 200 -12.56 -8.12 -7.66
C TRP A 200 -12.41 -6.84 -8.47
N ALA A 201 -11.67 -5.90 -7.95
CA ALA A 201 -11.47 -4.57 -8.52
C ALA A 201 -10.00 -4.33 -8.88
N GLY A 202 -9.65 -3.08 -9.10
CA GLY A 202 -8.28 -2.62 -9.30
C GLY A 202 -7.74 -2.84 -10.71
N SER A 203 -6.43 -2.59 -10.84
CA SER A 203 -5.78 -2.51 -12.16
C SER A 203 -5.80 -3.82 -12.94
N VAL A 204 -5.68 -4.96 -12.25
CA VAL A 204 -5.68 -6.29 -12.89
C VAL A 204 -7.06 -6.62 -13.45
N SER A 205 -8.13 -6.36 -12.69
CA SER A 205 -9.51 -6.62 -13.15
C SER A 205 -9.91 -5.76 -14.34
N GLU A 206 -9.28 -4.60 -14.49
CA GLU A 206 -9.49 -3.65 -15.59
C GLU A 206 -8.55 -3.89 -16.78
N GLY A 207 -7.73 -4.93 -16.78
CA GLY A 207 -6.76 -5.24 -17.84
C GLY A 207 -5.57 -4.27 -17.92
N ARG A 208 -5.31 -3.50 -16.88
CA ARG A 208 -4.21 -2.53 -16.76
C ARG A 208 -3.14 -2.96 -15.73
N GLY A 209 -3.18 -4.22 -15.32
CA GLY A 209 -2.23 -4.78 -14.37
C GLY A 209 -0.81 -4.84 -14.93
N THR A 210 0.16 -4.75 -14.03
CA THR A 210 1.59 -4.97 -14.28
C THR A 210 2.07 -6.17 -13.46
N SER A 211 3.31 -6.59 -13.64
CA SER A 211 3.93 -7.64 -12.83
C SER A 211 3.94 -7.35 -11.32
N ALA A 212 3.90 -6.07 -10.94
CA ALA A 212 3.85 -5.62 -9.55
C ALA A 212 2.41 -5.36 -9.01
N SER A 213 1.37 -5.57 -9.84
CA SER A 213 -0.01 -5.32 -9.43
C SER A 213 -0.52 -6.38 -8.47
N ASP A 214 -1.34 -5.95 -7.54
CA ASP A 214 -2.10 -6.74 -6.57
C ASP A 214 -3.51 -7.09 -7.08
N LEU A 215 -4.18 -7.95 -6.35
CA LEU A 215 -5.59 -8.25 -6.53
C LEU A 215 -6.38 -7.55 -5.42
N ASP A 216 -7.06 -6.47 -5.80
CA ASP A 216 -7.92 -5.72 -4.90
C ASP A 216 -9.26 -6.44 -4.73
N LEU A 217 -9.57 -6.91 -3.53
CA LEU A 217 -10.79 -7.66 -3.21
C LEU A 217 -11.62 -6.93 -2.16
N ILE A 218 -12.87 -6.60 -2.48
CA ILE A 218 -13.83 -6.14 -1.48
C ILE A 218 -14.67 -7.35 -1.07
N ILE A 219 -14.54 -7.75 0.20
CA ILE A 219 -15.13 -8.96 0.76
C ILE A 219 -16.19 -8.55 1.77
N VAL A 220 -17.45 -8.92 1.51
CA VAL A 220 -18.57 -8.48 2.32
C VAL A 220 -19.25 -9.67 2.97
N PHE A 221 -19.25 -9.68 4.30
CA PHE A 221 -19.92 -10.67 5.14
C PHE A 221 -21.32 -10.19 5.55
N GLU A 222 -22.09 -11.06 6.19
CA GLU A 222 -23.37 -10.68 6.81
C GLU A 222 -23.15 -9.66 7.94
N GLU A 223 -22.15 -9.95 8.80
CA GLU A 223 -21.76 -9.12 9.94
C GLU A 223 -20.26 -9.33 10.21
N VAL A 224 -19.57 -8.25 10.60
CA VAL A 224 -18.19 -8.27 11.11
C VAL A 224 -18.09 -7.44 12.38
N ALA A 225 -17.20 -7.82 13.28
CA ALA A 225 -16.99 -7.05 14.52
C ALA A 225 -16.50 -5.61 14.24
N HIS A 226 -15.72 -5.44 13.17
CA HIS A 226 -15.25 -4.16 12.62
C HIS A 226 -14.73 -4.38 11.20
N ALA A 227 -14.77 -3.34 10.37
CA ALA A 227 -14.10 -3.39 9.07
C ALA A 227 -12.58 -3.43 9.24
N TYR A 228 -11.89 -4.15 8.35
CA TYR A 228 -10.43 -4.19 8.32
C TYR A 228 -9.90 -4.40 6.92
N ARG A 229 -8.63 -4.12 6.72
CA ARG A 229 -7.86 -4.38 5.51
C ARG A 229 -6.72 -5.32 5.83
N GLU A 230 -6.49 -6.31 4.99
CA GLU A 230 -5.34 -7.20 5.11
C GLU A 230 -4.65 -7.38 3.76
N ALA A 231 -3.31 -7.47 3.80
CA ALA A 231 -2.50 -7.70 2.63
C ALA A 231 -1.58 -8.89 2.86
N PHE A 232 -1.52 -9.81 1.87
CA PHE A 232 -0.73 -11.03 1.96
C PHE A 232 -0.44 -11.59 0.56
N ILE A 233 0.48 -12.56 0.48
CA ILE A 233 0.74 -13.29 -0.77
C ILE A 233 -0.04 -14.60 -0.77
N TYR A 234 -0.76 -14.89 -1.86
CA TYR A 234 -1.49 -16.12 -2.05
C TYR A 234 -1.34 -16.65 -3.48
N ASP A 235 -0.84 -17.87 -3.65
CA ASP A 235 -0.52 -18.49 -4.95
C ASP A 235 0.30 -17.55 -5.89
N GLY A 236 1.28 -16.84 -5.32
CA GLY A 236 2.14 -15.90 -6.05
C GLY A 236 1.53 -14.51 -6.34
N TRP A 237 0.25 -14.30 -5.98
CA TRP A 237 -0.42 -13.00 -6.12
C TRP A 237 -0.39 -12.20 -4.82
N PRO A 238 0.03 -10.94 -4.83
CA PRO A 238 -0.29 -10.02 -3.74
C PRO A 238 -1.80 -9.81 -3.71
N ILE A 239 -2.39 -10.02 -2.56
CA ILE A 239 -3.80 -9.79 -2.28
C ILE A 239 -3.93 -8.56 -1.40
N ASP A 240 -4.83 -7.66 -1.75
CA ASP A 240 -5.24 -6.51 -0.95
C ASP A 240 -6.75 -6.64 -0.69
N ALA A 241 -7.09 -7.11 0.51
CA ALA A 241 -8.46 -7.45 0.86
C ALA A 241 -9.06 -6.42 1.82
N PHE A 242 -10.20 -5.86 1.45
CA PHE A 242 -11.01 -4.93 2.23
C PHE A 242 -12.25 -5.66 2.76
N ILE A 243 -12.29 -5.87 4.06
CA ILE A 243 -13.32 -6.67 4.72
C ILE A 243 -14.38 -5.78 5.36
N HIS A 244 -15.62 -6.01 4.98
CA HIS A 244 -16.76 -5.20 5.38
C HIS A 244 -18.01 -6.04 5.67
N ASP A 245 -18.99 -5.40 6.27
CA ASP A 245 -20.40 -5.71 6.19
C ASP A 245 -21.18 -4.49 5.64
N LEU A 246 -22.49 -4.59 5.55
CA LEU A 246 -23.31 -3.51 5.00
C LEU A 246 -23.26 -2.23 5.85
N ASN A 247 -23.12 -2.35 7.17
CA ASN A 247 -23.09 -1.21 8.07
C ASN A 247 -21.75 -0.47 7.97
N THR A 248 -20.65 -1.21 7.93
CA THR A 248 -19.32 -0.63 7.77
C THR A 248 -19.15 -0.02 6.37
N LEU A 249 -19.72 -0.61 5.31
CA LEU A 249 -19.74 0.01 3.98
C LEU A 249 -20.48 1.36 4.00
N ARG A 250 -21.64 1.44 4.66
CA ARG A 250 -22.38 2.72 4.81
C ARG A 250 -21.56 3.78 5.52
N TYR A 251 -20.87 3.39 6.59
CA TYR A 251 -19.97 4.29 7.32
C TYR A 251 -18.87 4.86 6.42
N PHE A 252 -18.12 4.00 5.73
CA PHE A 252 -17.01 4.44 4.87
C PHE A 252 -17.47 5.19 3.62
N PHE A 253 -18.65 4.90 3.09
CA PHE A 253 -19.24 5.68 2.01
C PHE A 253 -19.60 7.10 2.47
N GLU A 254 -20.19 7.23 3.65
CA GLU A 254 -20.51 8.54 4.21
C GLU A 254 -19.26 9.33 4.62
N GLU A 255 -18.26 8.66 5.19
CA GLU A 255 -16.95 9.27 5.46
C GLU A 255 -16.29 9.78 4.17
N SER A 256 -16.32 8.99 3.10
CA SER A 256 -15.82 9.42 1.79
C SER A 256 -16.58 10.64 1.27
N ARG A 257 -17.88 10.69 1.46
CA ARG A 257 -18.76 11.79 1.01
C ARG A 257 -18.52 13.07 1.78
N THR A 258 -18.48 13.00 3.10
CA THR A 258 -18.40 14.17 4.01
C THR A 258 -16.97 14.62 4.27
N GLY A 259 -15.99 13.75 4.13
CA GLY A 259 -14.58 14.01 4.34
C GLY A 259 -13.86 14.46 3.07
N ASN A 260 -13.01 13.59 2.54
CA ASN A 260 -12.10 13.94 1.44
C ASN A 260 -12.72 13.99 0.04
N GLY A 261 -13.95 13.49 -0.15
CA GLY A 261 -14.61 13.41 -1.44
C GLY A 261 -14.00 12.38 -2.40
N ILE A 262 -13.36 11.32 -1.87
CA ILE A 262 -12.73 10.25 -2.66
C ILE A 262 -13.66 9.05 -2.71
N SER A 263 -14.17 8.74 -3.91
CA SER A 263 -15.17 7.68 -4.13
C SER A 263 -14.59 6.29 -4.44
N GLY A 264 -13.32 6.04 -4.08
CA GLY A 264 -12.59 4.82 -4.48
C GLY A 264 -13.35 3.52 -4.18
N LEU A 265 -13.83 3.34 -2.95
CA LEU A 265 -14.54 2.12 -2.54
C LEU A 265 -15.86 1.91 -3.30
N CYS A 266 -16.63 2.98 -3.56
CA CYS A 266 -17.84 2.90 -4.39
C CYS A 266 -17.52 2.44 -5.81
N HIS A 267 -16.48 3.03 -6.42
CA HIS A 267 -16.05 2.64 -7.78
C HIS A 267 -15.52 1.21 -7.84
N MET A 268 -14.78 0.76 -6.83
CA MET A 268 -14.30 -0.63 -6.75
C MET A 268 -15.46 -1.63 -6.71
N ILE A 269 -16.55 -1.32 -6.02
CA ILE A 269 -17.75 -2.19 -5.97
C ILE A 269 -18.53 -2.14 -7.29
N LEU A 270 -18.71 -0.97 -7.87
CA LEU A 270 -19.54 -0.80 -9.07
C LEU A 270 -18.85 -1.31 -10.33
N ASN A 271 -17.57 -1.01 -10.49
CA ASN A 271 -16.78 -1.37 -11.66
C ASN A 271 -16.08 -2.74 -11.50
N GLY A 272 -15.97 -3.21 -10.26
CA GLY A 272 -15.36 -4.50 -9.94
C GLY A 272 -16.20 -5.66 -10.47
N ARG A 273 -15.48 -6.73 -10.86
CA ARG A 273 -16.10 -8.01 -11.24
C ARG A 273 -16.56 -8.74 -9.99
N GLU A 274 -17.85 -9.02 -9.89
CA GLU A 274 -18.38 -9.89 -8.83
C GLU A 274 -17.93 -11.33 -9.09
N VAL A 275 -17.22 -11.92 -8.13
CA VAL A 275 -16.63 -13.27 -8.24
C VAL A 275 -17.39 -14.33 -7.45
N THR A 276 -18.39 -13.90 -6.66
CA THR A 276 -19.43 -14.74 -6.07
C THR A 276 -20.65 -14.81 -6.98
N ASN A 277 -21.58 -15.72 -6.70
CA ASN A 277 -22.85 -15.74 -7.42
C ASN A 277 -23.66 -14.47 -7.09
N PRO A 278 -24.14 -13.72 -8.10
CA PRO A 278 -24.95 -12.54 -7.88
C PRO A 278 -26.20 -12.84 -7.01
N SER A 279 -26.43 -12.03 -6.01
CA SER A 279 -27.51 -12.21 -5.05
C SER A 279 -28.29 -10.90 -4.84
N THR A 280 -29.41 -10.96 -4.13
CA THR A 280 -30.12 -9.74 -3.69
C THR A 280 -29.23 -8.92 -2.76
N PHE A 281 -28.40 -9.57 -1.94
CA PHE A 281 -27.46 -8.90 -1.04
C PHE A 281 -26.43 -8.10 -1.82
N SER A 282 -25.76 -8.69 -2.80
CA SER A 282 -24.77 -7.99 -3.63
C SER A 282 -25.38 -6.88 -4.49
N LYS A 283 -26.60 -7.06 -4.97
CA LYS A 283 -27.35 -6.01 -5.67
C LYS A 283 -27.62 -4.80 -4.77
N ASN A 284 -28.02 -5.03 -3.52
CA ASN A 284 -28.27 -3.96 -2.55
C ASN A 284 -26.99 -3.16 -2.26
N ILE A 285 -25.82 -3.82 -2.18
CA ILE A 285 -24.53 -3.14 -2.02
C ILE A 285 -24.25 -2.23 -3.22
N LYS A 286 -24.46 -2.72 -4.44
CA LYS A 286 -24.26 -1.91 -5.66
C LYS A 286 -25.24 -0.73 -5.73
N ILE A 287 -26.50 -0.94 -5.35
CA ILE A 287 -27.50 0.15 -5.26
C ILE A 287 -27.03 1.21 -4.28
N LEU A 288 -26.62 0.82 -3.07
CA LEU A 288 -26.11 1.74 -2.06
C LEU A 288 -24.89 2.54 -2.56
N ALA A 289 -23.91 1.87 -3.18
CA ALA A 289 -22.74 2.52 -3.75
C ALA A 289 -23.12 3.54 -4.85
N GLN A 290 -24.09 3.19 -5.70
CA GLN A 290 -24.59 4.08 -6.76
C GLN A 290 -25.36 5.28 -6.19
N GLU A 291 -26.17 5.09 -5.16
CA GLU A 291 -26.90 6.17 -4.48
C GLU A 291 -25.91 7.19 -3.89
N VAL A 292 -24.85 6.71 -3.23
CA VAL A 292 -23.81 7.58 -2.68
C VAL A 292 -23.08 8.34 -3.79
N LEU A 293 -22.70 7.68 -4.90
CA LEU A 293 -22.07 8.37 -6.03
C LEU A 293 -22.99 9.45 -6.61
N ASN A 294 -24.27 9.15 -6.77
CA ASN A 294 -25.26 10.09 -7.32
C ASN A 294 -25.51 11.28 -6.38
N ALA A 295 -25.45 11.07 -5.06
CA ALA A 295 -25.58 12.15 -4.08
C ALA A 295 -24.39 13.15 -4.15
N GLY A 296 -23.27 12.72 -4.68
CA GLY A 296 -22.07 13.54 -4.79
C GLY A 296 -21.34 13.72 -3.44
N PRO A 297 -20.14 14.29 -3.45
CA PRO A 297 -19.42 14.62 -2.24
C PRO A 297 -20.07 15.81 -1.52
N ALA A 298 -19.78 16.00 -0.23
CA ALA A 298 -20.22 17.19 0.50
C ALA A 298 -19.73 18.46 -0.22
N ILE A 299 -20.64 19.41 -0.37
CA ILE A 299 -20.34 20.68 -1.06
C ILE A 299 -19.37 21.49 -0.22
N TRP A 300 -18.32 21.99 -0.83
CA TRP A 300 -17.46 22.98 -0.19
C TRP A 300 -18.17 24.34 -0.11
N ASP A 301 -18.23 24.88 1.06
CA ASP A 301 -18.67 26.26 1.26
C ASP A 301 -17.56 27.25 0.85
N GLN A 302 -17.86 28.55 0.92
CA GLN A 302 -16.91 29.60 0.54
C GLN A 302 -15.70 29.65 1.48
N GLU A 303 -15.86 29.29 2.74
CA GLU A 303 -14.77 29.24 3.71
C GLU A 303 -13.78 28.14 3.34
N GLN A 304 -14.28 26.94 3.05
CA GLN A 304 -13.44 25.83 2.58
C GLN A 304 -12.75 26.15 1.25
N ILE A 305 -13.46 26.71 0.27
CA ILE A 305 -12.87 27.15 -1.01
C ILE A 305 -11.75 28.16 -0.76
N ASN A 306 -11.97 29.14 0.10
CA ASN A 306 -10.97 30.16 0.42
C ASN A 306 -9.75 29.57 1.14
N LYS A 307 -9.96 28.60 2.03
CA LYS A 307 -8.88 27.87 2.71
C LYS A 307 -7.99 27.14 1.71
N GLU A 308 -8.59 26.39 0.80
CA GLU A 308 -7.82 25.64 -0.20
C GLU A 308 -7.11 26.57 -1.19
N ARG A 309 -7.74 27.68 -1.60
CA ARG A 309 -7.08 28.72 -2.42
C ARG A 309 -5.87 29.32 -1.73
N PHE A 310 -5.99 29.61 -0.43
CA PHE A 310 -4.87 30.11 0.37
C PHE A 310 -3.71 29.10 0.39
N LEU A 311 -3.97 27.84 0.73
CA LEU A 311 -2.94 26.78 0.78
C LEU A 311 -2.25 26.58 -0.57
N ILE A 312 -3.00 26.59 -1.67
CA ILE A 312 -2.45 26.49 -3.03
C ILE A 312 -1.60 27.72 -3.37
N THR A 313 -2.02 28.91 -2.95
CA THR A 313 -1.29 30.18 -3.19
C THR A 313 0.03 30.17 -2.44
N ASP A 314 0.03 29.78 -1.17
CA ASP A 314 1.19 29.69 -0.29
C ASP A 314 2.25 28.75 -0.88
N VAL A 315 1.86 27.53 -1.22
CA VAL A 315 2.77 26.55 -1.81
C VAL A 315 3.24 26.95 -3.22
N LEU A 316 2.41 27.67 -3.99
CA LEU A 316 2.84 28.20 -5.28
C LEU A 316 3.96 29.22 -5.12
N ASP A 317 3.91 30.05 -4.10
CA ASP A 317 4.99 31.03 -3.82
C ASP A 317 6.28 30.33 -3.37
N ASP A 318 6.22 29.24 -2.60
CA ASP A 318 7.38 28.38 -2.30
C ASP A 318 8.01 27.79 -3.57
N ILE A 319 7.17 27.39 -4.53
CA ILE A 319 7.66 26.86 -5.81
C ILE A 319 8.32 27.93 -6.68
N LYS A 320 7.82 29.17 -6.62
CA LYS A 320 8.36 30.32 -7.39
C LYS A 320 9.66 30.86 -6.81
N TYR A 321 9.78 30.86 -5.49
CA TYR A 321 10.90 31.46 -4.75
C TYR A 321 11.55 30.42 -3.81
N PRO A 322 11.97 29.26 -4.33
CA PRO A 322 12.47 28.18 -3.48
C PRO A 322 13.84 28.53 -2.89
N THR A 323 14.11 28.09 -1.68
CA THR A 323 15.44 28.16 -1.06
C THR A 323 16.40 27.11 -1.64
N GLY A 324 15.85 26.02 -2.22
CA GLY A 324 16.60 24.97 -2.87
C GLY A 324 15.74 24.13 -3.83
N ARG A 325 16.41 23.38 -4.69
CA ARG A 325 15.75 22.55 -5.71
C ARG A 325 14.93 21.40 -5.10
N ASP A 326 15.42 20.82 -4.04
CA ASP A 326 14.78 19.75 -3.28
C ASP A 326 13.47 20.22 -2.62
N GLU A 327 13.45 21.40 -2.03
CA GLU A 327 12.24 22.00 -1.49
C GLU A 327 11.23 22.35 -2.58
N GLN A 328 11.67 22.88 -3.71
CA GLN A 328 10.80 23.12 -4.86
C GLN A 328 10.11 21.83 -5.35
N ILE A 329 10.86 20.73 -5.42
CA ILE A 329 10.30 19.42 -5.81
C ILE A 329 9.27 18.93 -4.78
N ALA A 330 9.56 19.05 -3.49
CA ALA A 330 8.66 18.64 -2.42
C ALA A 330 7.35 19.44 -2.45
N SER A 331 7.42 20.77 -2.55
CA SER A 331 6.27 21.67 -2.68
C SER A 331 5.44 21.35 -3.94
N ALA A 332 6.10 21.09 -5.07
CA ALA A 332 5.41 20.73 -6.30
C ALA A 332 4.71 19.36 -6.23
N ALA A 333 5.31 18.39 -5.56
CA ALA A 333 4.68 17.08 -5.37
C ALA A 333 3.40 17.18 -4.53
N TRP A 334 3.40 18.00 -3.49
CA TRP A 334 2.20 18.30 -2.70
C TRP A 334 1.14 19.04 -3.54
N LEU A 335 1.56 20.07 -4.29
CA LEU A 335 0.66 20.90 -5.09
C LEU A 335 -0.06 20.08 -6.18
N LEU A 336 0.60 19.08 -6.75
CA LEU A 336 -0.01 18.22 -7.77
C LEU A 336 -1.31 17.58 -7.27
N GLU A 337 -1.30 17.06 -6.06
CA GLU A 337 -2.49 16.44 -5.46
C GLU A 337 -3.51 17.50 -5.04
N ALA A 338 -3.09 18.53 -4.33
CA ALA A 338 -3.96 19.60 -3.84
C ALA A 338 -4.70 20.33 -4.97
N LEU A 339 -3.99 20.68 -6.06
CA LEU A 339 -4.59 21.35 -7.21
C LEU A 339 -5.59 20.48 -7.96
N GLY A 340 -5.27 19.17 -8.11
CA GLY A 340 -6.18 18.21 -8.71
C GLY A 340 -7.43 18.00 -7.86
N GLN A 341 -7.30 17.90 -6.54
CA GLN A 341 -8.45 17.83 -5.64
C GLN A 341 -9.29 19.09 -5.67
N PHE A 342 -8.65 20.26 -5.63
CA PHE A 342 -9.35 21.54 -5.76
C PHE A 342 -10.19 21.61 -7.03
N TYR A 343 -9.63 21.22 -8.19
CA TYR A 343 -10.35 21.22 -9.46
C TYR A 343 -11.67 20.45 -9.40
N PHE A 344 -11.67 19.26 -8.80
CA PHE A 344 -12.88 18.45 -8.67
C PHE A 344 -13.81 18.96 -7.59
N ARG A 345 -13.30 19.20 -6.40
CA ARG A 345 -14.11 19.51 -5.22
C ARG A 345 -14.79 20.86 -5.32
N SER A 346 -14.15 21.86 -5.90
CA SER A 346 -14.75 23.17 -6.13
C SER A 346 -15.92 23.15 -7.12
N GLN A 347 -15.99 22.10 -7.96
CA GLN A 347 -17.11 21.82 -8.89
C GLN A 347 -18.12 20.83 -8.31
N ASN A 348 -18.05 20.49 -7.04
CA ASN A 348 -18.89 19.49 -6.38
C ASN A 348 -18.77 18.08 -7.02
N LYS A 349 -17.62 17.76 -7.59
CA LYS A 349 -17.31 16.47 -8.20
C LYS A 349 -16.51 15.61 -7.21
N TRP A 350 -16.71 14.30 -7.31
CA TRP A 350 -15.84 13.34 -6.65
C TRP A 350 -14.39 13.50 -7.15
N CYS A 351 -13.44 13.43 -6.23
CA CYS A 351 -12.02 13.46 -6.55
C CYS A 351 -11.35 12.10 -6.32
N ALA A 352 -10.05 12.07 -6.52
CA ALA A 352 -9.19 10.92 -6.28
C ALA A 352 -7.91 11.36 -5.58
N SER A 353 -7.06 10.42 -5.17
CA SER A 353 -5.74 10.65 -4.59
C SER A 353 -4.65 9.97 -5.42
N GLY A 354 -3.40 10.44 -5.24
CA GLY A 354 -2.21 9.88 -5.85
C GLY A 354 -2.34 9.72 -7.37
N LYS A 355 -1.92 8.57 -7.90
CA LYS A 355 -1.94 8.29 -9.36
C LYS A 355 -3.33 8.36 -9.99
N SER A 356 -4.39 8.23 -9.20
CA SER A 356 -5.76 8.21 -9.72
C SER A 356 -6.26 9.59 -10.09
N ILE A 357 -5.71 10.68 -9.52
CA ILE A 357 -6.04 12.07 -9.90
C ILE A 357 -5.88 12.28 -11.42
N ILE A 358 -4.75 11.84 -11.98
CA ILE A 358 -4.47 12.03 -13.40
C ILE A 358 -5.45 11.24 -14.27
N ARG A 359 -5.89 10.06 -13.82
CA ARG A 359 -6.91 9.27 -14.54
C ARG A 359 -8.27 9.97 -14.53
N TYR A 360 -8.65 10.54 -13.40
CA TYR A 360 -9.89 11.30 -13.26
C TYR A 360 -9.85 12.55 -14.13
N LEU A 361 -8.74 13.31 -14.11
CA LEU A 361 -8.56 14.47 -14.98
C LEU A 361 -8.67 14.10 -16.46
N LYS A 362 -8.00 13.02 -16.90
CA LYS A 362 -8.09 12.54 -18.30
C LYS A 362 -9.52 12.15 -18.71
N SER A 363 -10.31 11.63 -17.77
CA SER A 363 -11.70 11.25 -18.03
C SER A 363 -12.64 12.45 -18.04
N ASP A 364 -12.41 13.46 -17.19
CA ASP A 364 -13.29 14.62 -17.04
C ASP A 364 -12.94 15.73 -18.05
N ASN A 365 -11.64 16.03 -18.21
CA ASN A 365 -11.14 17.07 -19.10
C ASN A 365 -9.74 16.69 -19.64
N PRO A 366 -9.67 15.99 -20.80
CA PRO A 366 -8.42 15.52 -21.39
C PRO A 366 -7.41 16.64 -21.68
N ASP A 367 -7.89 17.81 -22.14
CA ASP A 367 -7.03 18.94 -22.47
C ASP A 367 -6.39 19.53 -21.22
N LEU A 368 -7.18 19.72 -20.15
CA LEU A 368 -6.66 20.16 -18.86
C LEU A 368 -5.68 19.13 -18.27
N ALA A 369 -5.95 17.84 -18.42
CA ALA A 369 -5.05 16.77 -17.97
C ALA A 369 -3.68 16.85 -18.68
N LEU A 370 -3.68 17.17 -19.98
CA LEU A 370 -2.46 17.35 -20.74
C LEU A 370 -1.68 18.58 -20.26
N GLU A 371 -2.34 19.75 -20.12
CA GLU A 371 -1.74 20.97 -19.59
C GLU A 371 -1.18 20.72 -18.17
N PHE A 372 -1.93 20.03 -17.33
CA PHE A 372 -1.55 19.69 -15.97
C PHE A 372 -0.25 18.88 -15.95
N MET A 373 -0.17 17.82 -16.75
CA MET A 373 1.03 16.99 -16.82
C MET A 373 2.22 17.73 -17.40
N GLN A 374 2.02 18.55 -18.43
CA GLN A 374 3.09 19.34 -19.05
C GLN A 374 3.65 20.40 -18.10
N ALA A 375 2.81 21.08 -17.32
CA ALA A 375 3.23 22.10 -16.36
C ALA A 375 4.11 21.49 -15.25
N PHE A 376 3.67 20.38 -14.65
CA PHE A 376 4.45 19.70 -13.61
C PHE A 376 5.72 19.05 -14.16
N GLN A 377 5.65 18.39 -15.32
CA GLN A 377 6.82 17.80 -15.96
C GLN A 377 7.87 18.87 -16.31
N GLY A 378 7.44 20.01 -16.86
CA GLY A 378 8.32 21.13 -17.15
C GLY A 378 9.02 21.65 -15.90
N LEU A 379 8.30 21.84 -14.81
CA LEU A 379 8.87 22.24 -13.53
C LEU A 379 9.89 21.20 -13.01
N PHE A 380 9.55 19.91 -13.03
CA PHE A 380 10.44 18.86 -12.56
C PHE A 380 11.71 18.72 -13.41
N GLN A 381 11.66 19.01 -14.71
CA GLN A 381 12.82 18.93 -15.60
C GLN A 381 13.69 20.20 -15.58
N THR A 382 13.07 21.38 -15.52
CA THR A 382 13.77 22.66 -15.80
C THR A 382 13.79 23.64 -14.65
N SER A 383 13.12 23.37 -13.55
CA SER A 383 12.88 24.32 -12.43
C SER A 383 12.02 25.55 -12.79
N ASN A 384 11.49 25.62 -14.01
CA ASN A 384 10.70 26.76 -14.46
C ASN A 384 9.23 26.62 -14.03
N SER A 385 8.75 27.52 -13.18
CA SER A 385 7.40 27.53 -12.63
C SER A 385 6.34 28.19 -13.53
N ALA A 386 6.72 28.87 -14.61
CA ALA A 386 5.82 29.74 -15.36
C ALA A 386 4.56 29.02 -15.90
N ALA A 387 4.72 27.81 -16.44
CA ALA A 387 3.58 27.03 -16.93
C ALA A 387 2.66 26.58 -15.79
N LEU A 388 3.24 26.23 -14.63
CA LEU A 388 2.49 25.83 -13.44
C LEU A 388 1.73 27.03 -12.84
N GLU A 389 2.32 28.22 -12.81
CA GLU A 389 1.63 29.44 -12.39
C GLU A 389 0.40 29.76 -13.24
N LEU A 390 0.51 29.62 -14.56
CA LEU A 390 -0.61 29.81 -15.46
C LEU A 390 -1.72 28.77 -15.23
N LEU A 391 -1.35 27.52 -15.03
CA LEU A 391 -2.28 26.43 -14.71
C LEU A 391 -3.02 26.69 -13.40
N VAL A 392 -2.30 27.05 -12.33
CA VAL A 392 -2.89 27.36 -11.02
C VAL A 392 -3.88 28.51 -11.14
N LYS A 393 -3.49 29.61 -11.81
CA LYS A 393 -4.38 30.76 -12.06
C LYS A 393 -5.64 30.31 -12.82
N LYS A 394 -5.47 29.58 -13.91
CA LYS A 394 -6.60 29.07 -14.72
C LYS A 394 -7.62 28.28 -13.88
N ILE A 395 -7.14 27.45 -12.94
CA ILE A 395 -7.99 26.61 -12.09
C ILE A 395 -8.66 27.43 -10.97
N LEU A 396 -7.95 28.42 -10.38
CA LEU A 396 -8.44 29.20 -9.27
C LEU A 396 -9.29 30.42 -9.71
N ASP A 397 -9.09 30.99 -10.89
CA ASP A 397 -9.76 32.20 -11.36
C ASP A 397 -11.29 32.16 -11.27
N PRO A 398 -12.00 31.06 -11.61
CA PRO A 398 -13.46 30.97 -11.46
C PRO A 398 -13.94 31.16 -10.01
N TYR A 399 -13.05 30.97 -9.02
CA TYR A 399 -13.34 31.04 -7.60
C TYR A 399 -12.75 32.28 -6.93
N GLY A 400 -12.22 33.26 -7.72
CA GLY A 400 -11.64 34.50 -7.27
C GLY A 400 -10.10 34.54 -7.27
N GLY A 401 -9.44 33.60 -7.97
CA GLY A 401 -7.99 33.57 -8.21
C GLY A 401 -7.15 33.21 -6.98
N LEU A 402 -5.89 33.63 -7.00
CA LEU A 402 -4.99 33.47 -5.86
C LEU A 402 -5.52 34.22 -4.63
N PHE A 403 -5.29 33.65 -3.44
CA PHE A 403 -5.83 34.24 -2.21
C PHE A 403 -4.81 34.22 -1.08
N TRP A 404 -4.30 35.40 -0.76
CA TRP A 404 -3.36 35.63 0.34
C TRP A 404 -3.90 36.69 1.30
N ASN A 405 -4.17 37.87 0.77
CA ASN A 405 -4.58 39.00 1.61
C ASN A 405 -6.01 38.84 2.11
N GLY A 406 -6.19 38.97 3.43
CA GLY A 406 -7.48 38.82 4.09
C GLY A 406 -7.84 37.35 4.46
N PHE A 407 -6.95 36.39 4.24
CA PHE A 407 -7.16 35.05 4.76
C PHE A 407 -7.13 35.04 6.29
N ARG A 408 -8.12 34.39 6.88
CA ARG A 408 -8.20 34.11 8.30
C ARG A 408 -8.78 32.73 8.50
N SER A 409 -8.15 31.92 9.32
CA SER A 409 -8.66 30.64 9.79
C SER A 409 -8.63 30.63 11.30
N ASP A 410 -9.79 30.51 11.90
CA ASP A 410 -9.90 30.45 13.35
C ASP A 410 -9.66 29.00 13.80
N ALA A 411 -8.82 28.83 14.82
CA ALA A 411 -8.68 27.53 15.45
C ALA A 411 -9.98 27.11 16.15
N PRO A 412 -10.29 25.82 16.25
CA PRO A 412 -11.43 25.35 17.01
C PRO A 412 -11.41 25.91 18.44
N LYS A 413 -12.58 26.24 19.00
CA LYS A 413 -12.67 26.78 20.37
C LYS A 413 -12.02 25.86 21.40
N GLU A 414 -12.04 24.57 21.13
CA GLU A 414 -11.43 23.51 21.94
C GLU A 414 -9.90 23.57 21.96
N SER A 415 -9.29 24.29 21.00
CA SER A 415 -7.82 24.52 20.96
C SER A 415 -7.35 25.52 22.00
N ARG A 416 -8.27 26.27 22.67
CA ARG A 416 -7.92 27.20 23.72
C ARG A 416 -7.54 26.44 24.99
N ILE A 417 -6.30 26.58 25.40
CA ILE A 417 -5.83 26.09 26.69
C ILE A 417 -6.47 26.96 27.78
N ASN A 418 -7.20 26.35 28.73
CA ASN A 418 -7.71 27.07 29.89
C ASN A 418 -6.56 27.64 30.72
N GLU A 419 -6.80 28.68 31.51
CA GLU A 419 -5.80 29.38 32.33
C GLU A 419 -4.96 28.46 33.25
N ALA A 420 -5.39 27.20 33.41
CA ALA A 420 -4.67 26.14 34.13
C ALA A 420 -3.67 25.33 33.25
N GLY A 421 -3.46 25.67 31.97
CA GLY A 421 -2.50 24.98 31.09
C GLY A 421 -2.89 23.59 30.64
N ILE A 422 -4.18 23.20 30.70
CA ILE A 422 -4.64 21.84 30.43
C ILE A 422 -5.66 21.88 29.29
N LEU A 423 -5.35 21.14 28.19
CA LEU A 423 -6.35 20.79 27.16
C LEU A 423 -7.57 20.15 27.81
N PRO A 424 -8.81 20.36 27.29
CA PRO A 424 -9.99 19.66 27.79
C PRO A 424 -9.67 18.16 27.74
N LYS A 425 -9.58 17.54 28.92
CA LYS A 425 -9.19 16.14 29.04
C LYS A 425 -10.32 15.30 28.49
N SER A 426 -9.99 14.33 27.64
CA SER A 426 -10.94 13.25 27.35
C SER A 426 -11.38 12.60 28.65
N ILE A 427 -12.57 12.00 28.69
CA ILE A 427 -13.06 11.25 29.88
C ILE A 427 -12.01 10.24 30.35
N GLU A 428 -11.28 9.61 29.43
CA GLU A 428 -10.16 8.72 29.78
C GLU A 428 -9.03 9.45 30.51
N ALA A 429 -8.66 10.65 30.07
CA ALA A 429 -7.63 11.44 30.73
C ALA A 429 -8.07 11.91 32.14
N LEU A 430 -9.35 12.23 32.31
CA LEU A 430 -9.93 12.57 33.62
C LEU A 430 -9.94 11.36 34.56
N GLU A 431 -10.32 10.19 34.07
CA GLU A 431 -10.26 8.93 34.83
C GLU A 431 -8.81 8.59 35.25
N ARG A 432 -7.87 8.67 34.33
CA ARG A 432 -6.46 8.42 34.62
C ARG A 432 -5.91 9.43 35.63
N SER A 433 -6.34 10.69 35.56
CA SER A 433 -5.93 11.71 36.54
C SER A 433 -6.44 11.42 37.96
N LEU A 434 -7.65 10.88 38.10
CA LEU A 434 -8.17 10.47 39.41
C LEU A 434 -7.44 9.25 40.00
N LEU A 435 -6.68 8.51 39.21
CA LEU A 435 -5.84 7.40 39.64
C LEU A 435 -4.37 7.83 39.91
N ASP A 436 -4.01 9.07 39.52
CA ASP A 436 -2.68 9.61 39.72
C ASP A 436 -2.47 10.01 41.20
N SER A 437 -1.32 9.62 41.75
CA SER A 437 -0.99 9.86 43.17
C SER A 437 -0.97 11.36 43.49
N SER A 438 -0.52 12.22 42.57
CA SER A 438 -0.44 13.66 42.83
C SER A 438 -1.82 14.30 42.92
N VAL A 439 -2.78 13.83 42.10
CA VAL A 439 -4.18 14.26 42.16
C VAL A 439 -4.88 13.72 43.40
N ARG A 440 -4.65 12.45 43.73
CA ARG A 440 -5.20 11.79 44.94
C ARG A 440 -4.74 12.40 46.24
N GLN A 441 -3.60 13.06 46.28
CA GLN A 441 -3.07 13.78 47.43
C GLN A 441 -3.51 15.25 47.50
N SER A 442 -4.29 15.73 46.52
CA SER A 442 -4.77 17.11 46.43
C SER A 442 -6.29 17.21 46.57
N THR A 443 -6.76 17.61 47.76
CA THR A 443 -8.19 17.89 47.98
C THR A 443 -8.76 18.89 46.96
N GLU A 444 -7.98 19.89 46.57
CA GLU A 444 -8.42 20.89 45.60
C GLU A 444 -8.68 20.27 44.20
N GLN A 445 -7.75 19.44 43.73
CA GLN A 445 -7.91 18.78 42.43
C GLN A 445 -9.05 17.75 42.45
N LEU A 446 -9.18 16.96 43.49
CA LEU A 446 -10.28 16.03 43.67
C LEU A 446 -11.63 16.75 43.71
N ASN A 447 -11.72 17.89 44.39
CA ASN A 447 -12.95 18.68 44.49
C ASN A 447 -13.41 19.24 43.13
N LYS A 448 -12.47 19.53 42.21
CA LYS A 448 -12.80 19.97 40.83
C LYS A 448 -13.35 18.84 39.96
N LEU A 449 -12.89 17.60 40.17
CA LEU A 449 -13.24 16.45 39.34
C LEU A 449 -14.47 15.68 39.82
N ILE A 450 -14.85 15.82 41.09
CA ILE A 450 -15.95 15.08 41.73
C ILE A 450 -17.12 16.04 41.96
N ALA A 451 -18.34 15.65 41.49
CA ALA A 451 -19.54 16.43 41.65
C ALA A 451 -20.01 16.47 43.10
N ASP A 452 -20.86 17.46 43.48
CA ASP A 452 -21.31 17.62 44.86
C ASP A 452 -22.28 16.50 45.28
N ASP A 453 -23.02 15.92 44.33
CA ASP A 453 -23.93 14.80 44.49
C ASP A 453 -23.32 13.43 44.19
N PHE A 454 -21.99 13.35 44.20
CA PHE A 454 -21.25 12.13 43.89
C PHE A 454 -21.53 10.98 44.84
N LEU A 455 -21.67 9.78 44.26
CA LEU A 455 -21.87 8.53 44.97
C LEU A 455 -20.85 7.46 44.48
N GLU A 456 -20.22 6.76 45.40
CA GLU A 456 -19.34 5.62 45.07
C GLU A 456 -19.80 4.34 45.79
N PHE A 457 -19.86 3.24 45.03
CA PHE A 457 -19.97 1.90 45.60
C PHE A 457 -18.61 1.25 45.59
N GLY A 458 -17.92 1.28 46.74
CA GLY A 458 -16.60 0.71 46.91
C GLY A 458 -16.60 -0.82 46.77
N SER A 459 -15.48 -1.38 46.36
CA SER A 459 -15.29 -2.83 46.23
C SER A 459 -15.46 -3.63 47.51
N SER A 460 -15.53 -2.95 48.65
CA SER A 460 -15.81 -3.52 49.96
C SER A 460 -17.30 -3.58 50.33
N GLY A 461 -18.19 -3.08 49.44
CA GLY A 461 -19.62 -2.93 49.71
C GLY A 461 -20.00 -1.68 50.50
N LYS A 462 -19.02 -0.83 50.86
CA LYS A 462 -19.30 0.47 51.50
C LYS A 462 -19.71 1.50 50.48
N VAL A 463 -20.57 2.42 50.90
CA VAL A 463 -21.07 3.57 50.12
C VAL A 463 -20.30 4.80 50.61
N TYR A 464 -19.77 5.59 49.63
CA TYR A 464 -19.02 6.80 49.91
C TYR A 464 -19.65 7.97 49.16
N ASN A 465 -19.59 9.14 49.76
CA ASN A 465 -19.97 10.40 49.12
C ASN A 465 -18.72 11.26 48.80
N LYS A 466 -18.95 12.43 48.17
CA LYS A 466 -17.84 13.35 47.82
C LYS A 466 -16.93 13.67 48.99
N HIS A 467 -17.49 13.97 50.17
CA HIS A 467 -16.73 14.34 51.39
C HIS A 467 -15.75 13.22 51.81
N ASP A 468 -16.14 11.98 51.60
CA ASP A 468 -15.30 10.84 51.94
C ASP A 468 -14.15 10.66 50.90
N CYS A 469 -14.43 10.95 49.61
CA CYS A 469 -13.54 10.67 48.52
C CYS A 469 -12.53 11.79 48.18
N ILE A 470 -12.79 13.03 48.66
CA ILE A 470 -11.85 14.16 48.49
C ILE A 470 -10.74 14.24 49.56
N LYS A 471 -10.74 13.33 50.52
CA LYS A 471 -9.67 13.21 51.51
C LYS A 471 -8.42 12.68 50.83
N PRO A 472 -7.24 13.30 51.09
CA PRO A 472 -6.01 12.82 50.50
C PRO A 472 -5.70 11.38 50.90
N ASP A 473 -5.21 10.58 49.94
CA ASP A 473 -4.70 9.23 50.27
C ASP A 473 -3.45 9.31 51.13
N GLU A 474 -3.37 8.50 52.21
CA GLU A 474 -2.23 8.46 53.10
C GLU A 474 -0.96 7.87 52.44
N TYR A 475 -1.15 7.01 51.42
CA TYR A 475 -0.07 6.33 50.70
C TYR A 475 -0.28 6.40 49.20
N PRO A 476 0.81 6.57 48.41
CA PRO A 476 0.71 6.56 46.96
C PRO A 476 0.33 5.16 46.43
N ARG A 477 -0.67 5.10 45.59
CA ARG A 477 -1.11 3.87 44.91
C ARG A 477 -0.70 3.89 43.45
N LYS A 478 -0.38 2.71 42.87
CA LYS A 478 -0.09 2.56 41.45
C LYS A 478 -1.11 1.65 40.82
N PHE A 479 -1.80 2.19 39.84
CA PHE A 479 -2.80 1.47 39.06
C PHE A 479 -2.34 1.29 37.63
N VAL A 480 -2.50 0.08 37.10
CA VAL A 480 -2.43 -0.19 35.66
C VAL A 480 -3.84 -0.23 35.12
N VAL A 481 -4.16 0.61 34.12
CA VAL A 481 -5.47 0.70 33.47
C VAL A 481 -5.45 -0.05 32.17
N SER A 482 -6.42 -0.96 31.97
CA SER A 482 -6.66 -1.69 30.73
C SER A 482 -8.17 -1.73 30.38
N ASP A 483 -8.47 -2.16 29.16
CA ASP A 483 -9.85 -2.39 28.65
C ASP A 483 -10.75 -1.15 28.78
N PHE A 484 -10.20 0.04 28.54
CA PHE A 484 -10.92 1.31 28.68
C PHE A 484 -11.95 1.47 27.57
N LYS A 485 -13.21 1.71 27.93
CA LYS A 485 -14.34 1.93 27.01
C LYS A 485 -15.18 3.10 27.47
N ILE A 486 -15.69 3.87 26.50
CA ILE A 486 -16.61 4.98 26.72
C ILE A 486 -17.92 4.69 26.01
N LYS A 487 -19.04 5.01 26.67
CA LYS A 487 -20.35 5.00 26.07
C LYS A 487 -21.06 6.30 26.41
N GLU A 488 -21.36 7.11 25.40
CA GLU A 488 -22.21 8.28 25.57
C GLU A 488 -23.65 7.83 25.91
N LEU A 489 -24.18 8.30 27.02
CA LEU A 489 -25.54 8.05 27.43
C LEU A 489 -26.49 9.19 27.00
N SER A 490 -25.95 10.41 26.96
CA SER A 490 -26.56 11.60 26.38
C SER A 490 -25.48 12.63 26.03
N LYS A 491 -25.84 13.76 25.43
CA LYS A 491 -24.94 14.87 25.10
C LYS A 491 -24.04 15.31 26.28
N ASP A 492 -24.57 15.24 27.49
CA ASP A 492 -23.93 15.75 28.70
C ASP A 492 -23.67 14.66 29.75
N VAL A 493 -23.81 13.36 29.39
CA VAL A 493 -23.60 12.24 30.32
C VAL A 493 -22.87 11.10 29.60
N THR A 494 -21.77 10.64 30.21
CA THR A 494 -20.92 9.59 29.64
C THR A 494 -20.61 8.53 30.69
N LEU A 495 -20.71 7.25 30.30
CA LEU A 495 -20.27 6.09 31.07
C LEU A 495 -18.87 5.69 30.62
N ALA A 496 -17.93 5.61 31.56
CA ALA A 496 -16.63 5.00 31.37
C ALA A 496 -16.58 3.63 32.07
N THR A 497 -16.03 2.63 31.40
CA THR A 497 -15.78 1.30 31.99
C THR A 497 -14.35 0.87 31.66
N TYR A 498 -13.67 0.30 32.66
CA TYR A 498 -12.28 -0.11 32.51
C TYR A 498 -11.88 -1.12 33.60
N LYS A 499 -10.70 -1.67 33.46
CA LYS A 499 -10.09 -2.56 34.45
C LYS A 499 -8.87 -1.89 35.07
N THR A 500 -8.74 -1.99 36.39
CA THR A 500 -7.51 -1.60 37.08
C THR A 500 -6.85 -2.82 37.67
N THR A 501 -5.50 -2.82 37.69
CA THR A 501 -4.71 -3.78 38.45
C THR A 501 -3.85 -3.01 39.44
N GLU A 502 -3.94 -3.35 40.72
CA GLU A 502 -3.17 -2.81 41.82
C GLU A 502 -2.58 -4.00 42.58
N ASP A 503 -1.27 -4.08 42.73
CA ASP A 503 -0.55 -5.16 43.43
C ASP A 503 -1.00 -6.58 43.03
N GLY A 504 -1.25 -6.78 41.71
CA GLY A 504 -1.69 -8.06 41.17
C GLY A 504 -3.20 -8.33 41.31
N ILE A 505 -3.95 -7.48 42.00
CA ILE A 505 -5.41 -7.63 42.17
C ILE A 505 -6.13 -6.81 41.08
N ALA A 506 -6.91 -7.52 40.27
CA ALA A 506 -7.71 -6.90 39.22
C ALA A 506 -9.08 -6.46 39.76
N SER A 507 -9.56 -5.30 39.29
CA SER A 507 -10.89 -4.77 39.59
C SER A 507 -11.54 -4.19 38.33
N LEU A 508 -12.82 -4.49 38.13
CA LEU A 508 -13.66 -3.80 37.14
C LEU A 508 -14.13 -2.48 37.72
N ARG A 509 -14.08 -1.44 36.90
CA ARG A 509 -14.48 -0.09 37.28
C ARG A 509 -15.52 0.44 36.30
N SER A 510 -16.47 1.19 36.83
CA SER A 510 -17.42 1.98 36.05
C SER A 510 -17.64 3.33 36.67
N SER A 511 -17.67 4.38 35.84
CA SER A 511 -17.88 5.76 36.28
C SER A 511 -18.89 6.45 35.36
N ILE A 512 -19.74 7.30 35.93
CA ILE A 512 -20.60 8.18 35.18
C ILE A 512 -20.08 9.61 35.35
N TRP A 513 -19.83 10.24 34.20
CA TRP A 513 -19.42 11.63 34.13
C TRP A 513 -20.57 12.47 33.61
N GLN A 514 -20.79 13.61 34.20
CA GLN A 514 -21.78 14.60 33.80
C GLN A 514 -21.09 15.92 33.48
N ARG A 515 -21.56 16.58 32.45
CA ARG A 515 -21.04 17.88 32.00
C ARG A 515 -21.78 19.02 32.68
N TYR A 516 -21.05 19.93 33.30
CA TYR A 516 -21.52 21.16 33.93
C TYR A 516 -20.90 22.36 33.20
N GLY A 517 -21.61 22.92 32.22
CA GLY A 517 -21.04 23.92 31.34
C GLY A 517 -19.90 23.32 30.50
N ASP A 518 -18.68 23.81 30.68
CA ASP A 518 -17.50 23.31 29.98
C ASP A 518 -16.67 22.29 30.77
N GLU A 519 -17.12 21.94 31.99
CA GLU A 519 -16.41 21.01 32.87
C GLU A 519 -17.13 19.68 33.00
N TRP A 520 -16.36 18.60 32.97
CA TRP A 520 -16.83 17.26 33.30
C TRP A 520 -16.55 16.94 34.75
N LYS A 521 -17.58 16.45 35.49
CA LYS A 521 -17.44 15.97 36.86
C LYS A 521 -17.99 14.56 36.98
N MET A 522 -17.31 13.74 37.78
CA MET A 522 -17.77 12.40 38.08
C MET A 522 -18.92 12.46 39.08
N ILE A 523 -20.08 11.89 38.72
CA ILE A 523 -21.29 11.81 39.58
C ILE A 523 -21.45 10.42 40.21
N PHE A 524 -20.86 9.39 39.61
CA PHE A 524 -20.93 8.02 40.12
C PHE A 524 -19.66 7.24 39.82
N HIS A 525 -19.25 6.39 40.79
CA HIS A 525 -18.19 5.42 40.62
C HIS A 525 -18.52 4.08 41.25
N GLN A 526 -18.09 2.98 40.63
CA GLN A 526 -18.21 1.65 41.20
C GLN A 526 -16.94 0.83 40.90
N GLY A 527 -16.41 0.16 41.92
CA GLY A 527 -15.34 -0.81 41.81
C GLY A 527 -15.76 -2.20 42.25
N THR A 528 -15.46 -3.23 41.44
CA THR A 528 -15.75 -4.63 41.76
C THR A 528 -14.49 -5.46 41.61
N LYS A 529 -14.02 -6.14 42.67
CA LYS A 529 -12.87 -7.02 42.60
C LYS A 529 -13.14 -8.23 41.71
N CYS A 530 -12.24 -8.54 40.79
CA CYS A 530 -12.30 -9.77 40.00
C CYS A 530 -11.95 -10.97 40.91
N LYS A 531 -12.72 -12.07 40.79
CA LYS A 531 -12.30 -13.34 41.42
C LYS A 531 -11.00 -13.81 40.73
N VAL A 532 -10.01 -14.17 41.50
CA VAL A 532 -8.83 -14.89 40.99
C VAL A 532 -9.34 -16.25 40.51
N GLN A 533 -9.32 -16.48 39.23
CA GLN A 533 -9.44 -17.85 38.70
C GLN A 533 -8.16 -18.58 39.05
N ASN A 534 -8.20 -19.37 40.12
CA ASN A 534 -7.20 -20.40 40.34
C ASN A 534 -7.36 -21.39 39.18
N GLY A 535 -6.38 -21.40 38.28
CA GLY A 535 -6.30 -22.39 37.23
C GLY A 535 -6.17 -23.79 37.85
N HIS A 536 -7.18 -24.60 37.69
CA HIS A 536 -7.05 -26.03 37.62
C HIS A 536 -7.19 -26.40 36.15
N GLU A 537 -6.08 -26.83 35.60
CA GLU A 537 -6.05 -27.66 34.38
C GLU A 537 -6.89 -28.92 34.66
N GLU A 538 -7.82 -29.22 33.78
CA GLU A 538 -8.21 -30.56 33.37
C GLU A 538 -8.20 -30.64 31.86
#